data_4ab0da1cdac7252ff941b65cb3cd4338
#
_entry.id   4ab0da1cdac7252ff941b65cb3cd4338
#
_cell.length_a   1.000
_cell.length_b   1.000
_cell.length_c   1.000
_cell.angle_alpha   90.00
_cell.angle_beta   90.00
_cell.angle_gamma   90.00
#
_symmetry.space_group_name_H-M   'P 1'
#
loop_
_entity.id
_entity.type
_entity.pdbx_description
1 polymer ?
#
loop_
_entity_poly.entity_id
_entity_poly.type
_entity_poly.pdbx_seq_one_letter_code
_entity_poly.pdbx_strand_id
1 'polypeptide(L)'
;SSDLSSWIPSVESSIKWYDKVILEYPKTNASRIAYKKKLKTILGWKDIGQYGSTYGIRGNFGKYMPILLSTFKSFEEEHPNASSLQAFRYQIAQSYWKNRYWNETRVWLNKIIEEANEDDSFYKDLAERRLKKVEY
;
A
#
# COMPACT_ATOMS: atom_id res chain seq x y z
N SER A 1 18.78 -29.96 -10.77
CA SER A 1 18.25 -28.89 -11.59
C SER A 1 18.00 -27.66 -10.72
N SER A 2 18.66 -26.60 -11.05
CA SER A 2 18.44 -25.35 -10.35
C SER A 2 17.08 -24.81 -10.73
N ASP A 3 16.15 -24.97 -9.84
CA ASP A 3 14.88 -24.27 -9.93
C ASP A 3 15.15 -22.80 -9.58
N LEU A 4 15.06 -21.93 -10.59
CA LEU A 4 15.25 -20.51 -10.40
C LEU A 4 14.28 -19.90 -9.38
N SER A 5 13.14 -20.56 -9.15
CA SER A 5 12.17 -20.12 -8.15
C SER A 5 12.73 -20.17 -6.74
N SER A 6 13.75 -21.03 -6.47
CA SER A 6 14.41 -21.12 -5.17
C SER A 6 15.20 -19.87 -4.80
N TRP A 7 15.54 -19.03 -5.80
CA TRP A 7 16.30 -17.79 -5.61
C TRP A 7 15.39 -16.57 -5.40
N ILE A 8 14.09 -16.71 -5.64
CA ILE A 8 13.14 -15.62 -5.44
C ILE A 8 12.65 -15.67 -4.00
N PRO A 9 12.91 -14.62 -3.20
CA PRO A 9 12.44 -14.60 -1.81
C PRO A 9 10.92 -14.76 -1.77
N SER A 10 10.42 -15.56 -0.83
CA SER A 10 8.98 -15.65 -0.59
C SER A 10 8.48 -14.31 -0.05
N VAL A 11 7.17 -14.08 -0.13
CA VAL A 11 6.55 -12.88 0.44
C VAL A 11 6.89 -12.78 1.93
N GLU A 12 6.76 -13.90 2.65
CA GLU A 12 7.05 -13.94 4.08
C GLU A 12 8.51 -13.62 4.41
N SER A 13 9.46 -14.15 3.64
CA SER A 13 10.87 -13.86 3.91
C SER A 13 11.23 -12.42 3.55
N SER A 14 10.64 -11.85 2.52
CA SER A 14 10.82 -10.44 2.17
C SER A 14 10.27 -9.53 3.27
N ILE A 15 9.07 -9.81 3.77
CA ILE A 15 8.45 -9.06 4.86
C ILE A 15 9.33 -9.11 6.11
N LYS A 16 9.86 -10.29 6.43
CA LYS A 16 10.73 -10.48 7.59
C LYS A 16 11.99 -9.62 7.51
N TRP A 17 12.58 -9.53 6.32
CA TRP A 17 13.74 -8.68 6.09
C TRP A 17 13.41 -7.19 6.25
N TYR A 18 12.30 -6.73 5.66
CA TYR A 18 11.88 -5.33 5.80
C TYR A 18 11.54 -4.97 7.24
N ASP A 19 10.87 -5.88 7.97
CA ASP A 19 10.56 -5.68 9.38
C ASP A 19 11.83 -5.52 10.21
N LYS A 20 12.86 -6.28 9.90
CA LYS A 20 14.16 -6.17 10.57
C LYS A 20 14.76 -4.77 10.36
N VAL A 21 14.77 -4.27 9.13
CA VAL A 21 15.28 -2.93 8.82
C VAL A 21 14.48 -1.85 9.57
N ILE A 22 13.17 -1.96 9.56
CA ILE A 22 12.27 -1.01 10.24
C ILE A 22 12.58 -0.97 11.75
N LEU A 23 12.76 -2.14 12.34
CA LEU A 23 12.98 -2.27 13.78
C LEU A 23 14.36 -1.78 14.20
N GLU A 24 15.40 -2.09 13.42
CA GLU A 24 16.78 -1.74 13.75
C GLU A 24 17.14 -0.30 13.43
N TYR A 25 16.49 0.31 12.42
CA TYR A 25 16.82 1.65 11.94
C TYR A 25 15.58 2.56 11.86
N PRO A 26 14.82 2.73 12.98
CA PRO A 26 13.58 3.51 12.94
C PRO A 26 13.83 4.97 12.56
N LYS A 27 12.86 5.56 11.89
CA LYS A 27 12.85 6.97 11.48
C LYS A 27 13.99 7.37 10.55
N THR A 28 14.57 6.39 9.85
CA THR A 28 15.64 6.62 8.90
C THR A 28 15.13 6.53 7.47
N ASN A 29 15.95 6.96 6.53
CA ASN A 29 15.68 6.74 5.11
C ASN A 29 15.56 5.26 4.78
N ALA A 30 16.38 4.42 5.44
CA ALA A 30 16.33 2.97 5.27
C ALA A 30 14.98 2.40 5.71
N SER A 31 14.45 2.82 6.86
CA SER A 31 13.13 2.36 7.33
C SER A 31 12.02 2.83 6.38
N ARG A 32 12.09 4.06 5.89
CA ARG A 32 11.12 4.59 4.94
C ARG A 32 11.06 3.73 3.67
N ILE A 33 12.22 3.39 3.14
CA ILE A 33 12.33 2.51 1.96
C ILE A 33 11.79 1.11 2.26
N ALA A 34 12.13 0.58 3.44
CA ALA A 34 11.67 -0.75 3.86
C ALA A 34 10.13 -0.82 3.99
N TYR A 35 9.51 0.21 4.57
CA TYR A 35 8.05 0.30 4.63
C TYR A 35 7.42 0.27 3.23
N LYS A 36 7.95 1.08 2.32
CA LYS A 36 7.45 1.14 0.95
C LYS A 36 7.56 -0.21 0.26
N LYS A 37 8.69 -0.86 0.40
CA LYS A 37 8.92 -2.18 -0.21
C LYS A 37 8.02 -3.25 0.40
N LYS A 38 7.82 -3.22 1.71
CA LYS A 38 6.91 -4.14 2.39
C LYS A 38 5.48 -3.97 1.87
N LEU A 39 5.00 -2.74 1.83
CA LEU A 39 3.66 -2.43 1.32
C LEU A 39 3.50 -2.88 -0.14
N LYS A 40 4.47 -2.58 -0.99
CA LYS A 40 4.44 -3.00 -2.40
C LYS A 40 4.46 -4.52 -2.55
N THR A 41 5.20 -5.20 -1.71
CA THR A 41 5.26 -6.68 -1.73
C THR A 41 3.88 -7.28 -1.40
N ILE A 42 3.24 -6.77 -0.35
CA ILE A 42 1.90 -7.25 0.04
C ILE A 42 0.87 -6.96 -1.05
N LEU A 43 0.94 -5.78 -1.64
CA LEU A 43 0.02 -5.35 -2.69
C LEU A 43 0.29 -6.00 -4.06
N GLY A 44 1.45 -6.64 -4.22
CA GLY A 44 1.87 -7.09 -5.54
C GLY A 44 2.08 -5.93 -6.51
N TRP A 45 2.35 -4.74 -5.98
CA TRP A 45 2.53 -3.53 -6.78
C TRP A 45 3.88 -3.57 -7.45
N LYS A 46 3.86 -3.56 -8.78
CA LYS A 46 5.09 -3.47 -9.57
C LYS A 46 5.16 -2.06 -10.17
N ASP A 47 6.32 -1.45 -10.03
CA ASP A 47 6.60 -0.18 -10.68
C ASP A 47 6.85 -0.42 -12.17
N ILE A 48 5.83 -0.89 -12.86
CA ILE A 48 5.88 -1.07 -14.31
C ILE A 48 5.09 0.08 -14.93
N GLY A 49 5.80 0.99 -15.55
CA GLY A 49 5.18 2.14 -16.20
C GLY A 49 4.84 3.26 -15.24
N GLN A 50 4.18 4.26 -15.79
CA GLN A 50 3.95 5.57 -15.18
C GLN A 50 3.02 5.55 -13.97
N TYR A 51 2.17 4.54 -13.83
CA TYR A 51 1.08 4.55 -12.87
C TYR A 51 1.08 3.36 -11.91
N GLY A 52 2.09 2.55 -11.87
CA GLY A 52 2.10 1.37 -11.02
C GLY A 52 0.76 0.64 -11.04
N SER A 53 0.68 -0.52 -11.62
CA SER A 53 -0.55 -1.28 -11.54
C SER A 53 -0.48 -2.22 -10.34
N THR A 54 -1.52 -2.19 -9.52
CA THR A 54 -1.68 -3.19 -8.49
C THR A 54 -2.79 -4.15 -8.90
N TYR A 55 -2.57 -5.41 -8.61
CA TYR A 55 -3.59 -6.43 -8.79
C TYR A 55 -4.38 -6.70 -7.50
N GLY A 56 -4.26 -5.80 -6.53
CA GLY A 56 -4.83 -5.97 -5.21
C GLY A 56 -3.87 -6.71 -4.29
N ILE A 57 -4.39 -7.26 -3.21
CA ILE A 57 -3.55 -8.00 -2.27
C ILE A 57 -3.07 -9.29 -2.91
N ARG A 58 -1.77 -9.51 -2.83
CA ARG A 58 -1.13 -10.70 -3.33
C ARG A 58 -1.44 -11.87 -2.40
N GLY A 59 -2.17 -12.88 -2.92
CA GLY A 59 -2.52 -14.06 -2.16
C GLY A 59 -3.79 -13.89 -1.33
N ASN A 60 -3.78 -14.39 -0.12
CA ASN A 60 -4.96 -14.45 0.74
C ASN A 60 -5.32 -13.08 1.32
N PHE A 61 -6.47 -12.55 0.93
CA PHE A 61 -6.97 -11.25 1.41
C PHE A 61 -7.11 -11.22 2.93
N GLY A 62 -7.72 -12.24 3.53
CA GLY A 62 -7.93 -12.30 4.98
C GLY A 62 -6.64 -12.35 5.78
N LYS A 63 -5.60 -12.95 5.23
CA LYS A 63 -4.28 -13.02 5.87
C LYS A 63 -3.52 -11.70 5.72
N TYR A 64 -3.50 -11.12 4.52
CA TYR A 64 -2.60 -10.00 4.22
C TYR A 64 -3.21 -8.63 4.43
N MET A 65 -4.54 -8.48 4.39
CA MET A 65 -5.15 -7.18 4.60
C MET A 65 -4.86 -6.59 5.98
N PRO A 66 -4.95 -7.37 7.08
CA PRO A 66 -4.57 -6.84 8.39
C PRO A 66 -3.11 -6.41 8.47
N ILE A 67 -2.21 -7.14 7.81
CA ILE A 67 -0.77 -6.80 7.77
C ILE A 67 -0.57 -5.51 6.98
N LEU A 68 -1.25 -5.37 5.86
CA LEU A 68 -1.21 -4.16 5.04
C LEU A 68 -1.64 -2.92 5.84
N LEU A 69 -2.77 -3.02 6.53
CA LEU A 69 -3.32 -1.91 7.31
C LEU A 69 -2.41 -1.53 8.47
N SER A 70 -1.91 -2.51 9.23
CA SER A 70 -1.01 -2.24 10.36
C SER A 70 0.31 -1.66 9.89
N THR A 71 0.83 -2.16 8.78
CA THR A 71 2.08 -1.65 8.19
C THR A 71 1.90 -0.20 7.71
N PHE A 72 0.80 0.09 7.04
CA PHE A 72 0.51 1.46 6.59
C PHE A 72 0.37 2.41 7.76
N LYS A 73 -0.34 2.01 8.80
CA LYS A 73 -0.50 2.83 10.01
C LYS A 73 0.83 3.19 10.62
N SER A 74 1.72 2.21 10.78
CA SER A 74 3.06 2.43 11.32
C SER A 74 3.90 3.33 10.40
N PHE A 75 3.79 3.15 9.10
CA PHE A 75 4.46 3.98 8.11
C PHE A 75 4.01 5.44 8.21
N GLU A 76 2.72 5.66 8.26
CA GLU A 76 2.14 7.01 8.38
C GLU A 76 2.59 7.70 9.68
N GLU A 77 2.61 6.97 10.78
CA GLU A 77 3.04 7.49 12.08
C GLU A 77 4.53 7.80 12.11
N GLU A 78 5.35 6.95 11.53
CA GLU A 78 6.80 7.11 11.56
C GLU A 78 7.30 8.10 10.50
N HIS A 79 6.66 8.15 9.35
CA HIS A 79 7.03 9.00 8.22
C HIS A 79 5.82 9.82 7.72
N PRO A 80 5.31 10.75 8.55
CA PRO A 80 4.07 11.47 8.21
C PRO A 80 4.19 12.38 6.99
N ASN A 81 5.41 12.71 6.59
CA ASN A 81 5.66 13.56 5.43
C ASN A 81 6.09 12.78 4.18
N ALA A 82 5.97 11.46 4.21
CA ALA A 82 6.35 10.64 3.06
C ALA A 82 5.46 10.97 1.86
N SER A 83 6.08 11.20 0.71
CA SER A 83 5.38 11.60 -0.52
C SER A 83 4.47 10.50 -1.09
N SER A 84 4.68 9.26 -0.69
CA SER A 84 3.94 8.10 -1.21
C SER A 84 2.69 7.73 -0.42
N LEU A 85 2.36 8.44 0.67
CA LEU A 85 1.22 8.08 1.53
C LEU A 85 -0.10 8.05 0.75
N GLN A 86 -0.36 9.05 -0.06
CA GLN A 86 -1.60 9.11 -0.85
C GLN A 86 -1.71 7.97 -1.85
N ALA A 87 -0.61 7.63 -2.49
CA ALA A 87 -0.57 6.50 -3.41
C ALA A 87 -0.93 5.19 -2.71
N PHE A 88 -0.40 4.96 -1.52
CA PHE A 88 -0.72 3.76 -0.74
C PHE A 88 -2.16 3.76 -0.23
N ARG A 89 -2.68 4.91 0.20
CA ARG A 89 -4.10 5.02 0.57
C ARG A 89 -5.00 4.61 -0.59
N TYR A 90 -4.65 5.06 -1.78
CA TYR A 90 -5.41 4.69 -2.98
C TYR A 90 -5.33 3.20 -3.27
N GLN A 91 -4.17 2.59 -3.10
CA GLN A 91 -4.00 1.14 -3.32
C GLN A 91 -4.75 0.31 -2.27
N ILE A 92 -4.83 0.79 -1.03
CA ILE A 92 -5.66 0.17 0.01
C ILE A 92 -7.14 0.24 -0.40
N ALA A 93 -7.60 1.40 -0.84
CA ALA A 93 -8.95 1.56 -1.35
C ALA A 93 -9.24 0.61 -2.52
N GLN A 94 -8.28 0.47 -3.44
CA GLN A 94 -8.39 -0.45 -4.58
C GLN A 94 -8.49 -1.91 -4.13
N SER A 95 -7.75 -2.29 -3.10
CA SER A 95 -7.81 -3.65 -2.54
C SER A 95 -9.19 -3.96 -1.99
N TYR A 96 -9.77 -3.03 -1.27
CA TYR A 96 -11.14 -3.15 -0.78
C TYR A 96 -12.15 -3.15 -1.93
N TRP A 97 -11.98 -2.28 -2.92
CA TRP A 97 -12.84 -2.21 -4.09
C TRP A 97 -12.91 -3.55 -4.82
N LYS A 98 -11.76 -4.14 -5.10
CA LYS A 98 -11.67 -5.41 -5.82
C LYS A 98 -12.34 -6.56 -5.07
N ASN A 99 -12.39 -6.49 -3.75
CA ASN A 99 -13.00 -7.50 -2.91
C ASN A 99 -14.43 -7.13 -2.47
N ARG A 100 -14.99 -6.07 -3.04
CA ARG A 100 -16.37 -5.61 -2.83
C ARG A 100 -16.67 -5.18 -1.40
N TYR A 101 -15.68 -4.67 -0.69
CA TYR A 101 -15.84 -4.06 0.62
C TYR A 101 -16.13 -2.57 0.43
N TRP A 102 -17.38 -2.26 0.09
CA TRP A 102 -17.76 -0.91 -0.33
C TRP A 102 -17.64 0.14 0.76
N ASN A 103 -18.00 -0.21 1.99
CA ASN A 103 -17.90 0.72 3.12
C ASN A 103 -16.45 1.11 3.39
N GLU A 104 -15.56 0.12 3.43
CA GLU A 104 -14.12 0.34 3.64
C GLU A 104 -13.51 1.11 2.47
N THR A 105 -13.96 0.82 1.25
CA THR A 105 -13.54 1.56 0.06
C THR A 105 -13.87 3.05 0.21
N ARG A 106 -15.09 3.38 0.63
CA ARG A 106 -15.49 4.77 0.86
C ARG A 106 -14.65 5.44 1.94
N VAL A 107 -14.40 4.74 3.03
CA VAL A 107 -13.59 5.27 4.13
C VAL A 107 -12.20 5.67 3.63
N TRP A 108 -11.56 4.81 2.85
CA TRP A 108 -10.21 5.09 2.38
C TRP A 108 -10.17 6.13 1.27
N LEU A 109 -11.16 6.17 0.38
CA LEU A 109 -11.26 7.23 -0.62
C LEU A 109 -11.51 8.60 0.05
N ASN A 110 -12.37 8.66 1.05
CA ASN A 110 -12.59 9.88 1.82
C ASN A 110 -11.34 10.32 2.57
N LYS A 111 -10.57 9.38 3.08
CA LYS A 111 -9.31 9.68 3.76
C LYS A 111 -8.30 10.36 2.81
N ILE A 112 -8.25 9.93 1.56
CA ILE A 112 -7.43 10.57 0.54
C ILE A 112 -7.83 12.04 0.36
N ILE A 113 -9.13 12.30 0.30
CA ILE A 113 -9.66 13.66 0.11
C ILE A 113 -9.36 14.53 1.33
N GLU A 114 -9.58 14.00 2.52
CA GLU A 114 -9.34 14.71 3.78
C GLU A 114 -7.87 15.06 4.01
N GLU A 115 -6.98 14.16 3.62
CA GLU A 115 -5.53 14.33 3.80
C GLU A 115 -4.84 15.03 2.63
N ALA A 116 -5.57 15.37 1.58
CA ALA A 116 -4.99 15.97 0.39
C ALA A 116 -4.50 17.39 0.67
N ASN A 117 -3.25 17.66 0.32
CA ASN A 117 -2.70 19.00 0.28
C ASN A 117 -2.60 19.48 -1.18
N GLU A 118 -1.97 20.63 -1.41
CA GLU A 118 -1.87 21.22 -2.76
C GLU A 118 -1.20 20.31 -3.78
N ASP A 119 -0.26 19.47 -3.34
CA ASP A 119 0.48 18.56 -4.23
C ASP A 119 -0.27 17.27 -4.52
N ASP A 120 -1.41 17.04 -3.90
CA ASP A 120 -2.16 15.79 -3.96
C ASP A 120 -3.39 15.86 -4.88
N SER A 121 -3.46 16.86 -5.76
CA SER A 121 -4.63 17.06 -6.62
C SER A 121 -4.97 15.84 -7.47
N PHE A 122 -3.95 15.12 -7.96
CA PHE A 122 -4.15 13.91 -8.76
C PHE A 122 -4.94 12.85 -7.98
N TYR A 123 -4.49 12.52 -6.77
CA TYR A 123 -5.14 11.49 -5.95
C TYR A 123 -6.49 11.95 -5.42
N LYS A 124 -6.62 13.23 -5.09
CA LYS A 124 -7.89 13.80 -4.67
C LYS A 124 -8.96 13.67 -5.76
N ASP A 125 -8.62 14.07 -6.99
CA ASP A 125 -9.54 13.96 -8.13
C ASP A 125 -9.90 12.51 -8.42
N LEU A 126 -8.93 11.63 -8.34
CA LEU A 126 -9.13 10.20 -8.57
C LEU A 126 -10.07 9.60 -7.52
N ALA A 127 -9.88 9.96 -6.25
CA ALA A 127 -10.73 9.51 -5.15
C ALA A 127 -12.16 10.03 -5.28
N GLU A 128 -12.33 11.30 -5.63
CA GLU A 128 -13.65 11.89 -5.85
C GLU A 128 -14.40 11.18 -6.98
N ARG A 129 -13.73 10.89 -8.08
CA ARG A 129 -14.34 10.15 -9.20
C ARG A 129 -14.72 8.73 -8.83
N ARG A 130 -13.88 8.05 -8.05
CA ARG A 130 -14.17 6.68 -7.60
C ARG A 130 -15.33 6.64 -6.62
N LEU A 131 -15.42 7.62 -5.72
CA LEU A 131 -16.55 7.71 -4.77
C LEU A 131 -17.88 7.75 -5.47
N LYS A 132 -18.00 8.50 -6.56
CA LYS A 132 -19.23 8.57 -7.34
C LYS A 132 -19.67 7.21 -7.86
N LYS A 133 -18.70 6.33 -8.20
CA LYS A 133 -19.01 4.97 -8.67
C LYS A 133 -19.41 4.03 -7.54
N VAL A 134 -18.88 4.24 -6.33
CA VAL A 134 -19.18 3.39 -5.17
C VAL A 134 -20.59 3.65 -4.64
N GLU A 135 -21.09 4.85 -4.84
CA GLU A 135 -22.44 5.24 -4.37
C GLU A 135 -23.57 4.61 -5.18
N TYR A 136 -23.26 3.97 -6.28
CA TYR A 136 -24.21 3.27 -7.12
C TYR A 136 -23.90 1.77 -7.14
#